data_ba9ec66b22f1fb8789f807f2f4655824
#
_entry.id   ba9ec66b22f1fb8789f807f2f4655824
#
_cell.length_a   1.000
_cell.length_b   1.000
_cell.length_c   1.000
_cell.angle_alpha   90.00
_cell.angle_beta   90.00
_cell.angle_gamma   90.00
#
_symmetry.space_group_name_H-M   'P 1'
#
loop_
_entity.id
_entity.type
_entity.pdbx_description
1 polymer ?
#
loop_
_entity_poly.entity_id
_entity_poly.type
_entity_poly.pdbx_seq_one_letter_code
_entity_poly.pdbx_strand_id
1 'polypeptide(L)'
;MCIRDRHNYHDTYGMFPPSIWAIHWSQGHTWWSQEKGSHLVHLLPFVDQQPLYSRIDFRNRRADWWWLPRIDDQPRWGKKFRSYVIPTYLCPRDGSPKMSNSGDRARTNYMGSMGNQRMNSLGGWCRSYPGNNFLTGRAGHGNTALPNFISGIMARHNWAARVGAINSADGTSQTILMGEALPQCGDHARNGWYHWNAPWMATTAPINFPIKCVYEPGWNQVPAGCNHWRNWQTSQGFKSKHENGAHFLFVDGRVRVLNDSINYRTYQRRGDRSDKGIPWYLNGNPNTPDPVENPSVGGVPGVVGDF
;
A
#
# COMPACT_ATOMS: atom_id res chain seq x y z
N MET A 1 12.93 9.55 -0.15
CA MET A 1 12.43 9.35 1.22
C MET A 1 13.52 8.71 2.02
N CYS A 2 13.89 9.31 3.15
CA CYS A 2 15.03 8.82 3.90
C CYS A 2 14.66 7.55 4.68
N ILE A 3 15.49 6.54 4.58
CA ILE A 3 15.35 5.26 5.29
C ILE A 3 15.28 5.49 6.80
N ARG A 4 16.10 6.44 7.29
CA ARG A 4 16.24 6.82 8.70
C ARG A 4 14.92 7.24 9.34
N ASP A 5 14.02 7.87 8.58
CA ASP A 5 12.83 8.53 9.12
C ASP A 5 11.82 7.57 9.74
N ARG A 6 11.70 6.36 9.21
CA ARG A 6 10.78 5.34 9.73
C ARG A 6 11.34 4.56 10.89
N HIS A 7 12.64 4.32 10.88
CA HIS A 7 13.32 3.75 12.04
C HIS A 7 13.26 4.73 13.20
N ASN A 8 13.46 6.03 12.97
CA ASN A 8 13.29 7.05 13.98
C ASN A 8 11.85 7.07 14.55
N TYR A 9 10.83 6.88 13.69
CA TYR A 9 9.46 6.73 14.17
C TYR A 9 9.31 5.45 15.02
N HIS A 10 9.82 4.32 14.52
CA HIS A 10 9.77 3.05 15.25
C HIS A 10 10.50 3.14 16.59
N ASP A 11 11.68 3.74 16.63
CA ASP A 11 12.47 3.92 17.85
C ASP A 11 11.74 4.78 18.88
N THR A 12 10.96 5.75 18.41
CA THR A 12 10.15 6.63 19.28
C THR A 12 8.89 5.94 19.80
N TYR A 13 8.20 5.16 18.96
CA TYR A 13 6.86 4.63 19.28
C TYR A 13 6.80 3.11 19.42
N GLY A 14 7.88 2.38 19.20
CA GLY A 14 7.99 0.93 19.34
C GLY A 14 7.25 0.12 18.26
N MET A 15 6.75 0.79 17.21
CA MET A 15 6.04 0.17 16.09
C MET A 15 6.16 1.04 14.84
N PHE A 16 5.94 0.47 13.67
CA PHE A 16 5.81 1.29 12.44
C PHE A 16 4.52 2.13 12.46
N PRO A 17 4.49 3.27 11.74
CA PRO A 17 3.28 4.10 11.72
C PRO A 17 2.13 3.35 11.05
N PRO A 18 0.97 3.19 11.72
CA PRO A 18 -0.20 2.54 11.15
C PRO A 18 -0.86 3.40 10.06
N SER A 19 -1.60 2.75 9.16
CA SER A 19 -2.33 3.45 8.10
C SER A 19 -3.49 4.28 8.62
N ILE A 20 -4.08 3.88 9.75
CA ILE A 20 -5.17 4.59 10.42
C ILE A 20 -4.84 4.70 11.91
N TRP A 21 -5.06 5.86 12.47
CA TRP A 21 -5.10 6.06 13.91
C TRP A 21 -6.55 6.13 14.38
N ALA A 22 -7.17 4.99 14.62
CA ALA A 22 -8.48 4.94 15.25
C ALA A 22 -8.35 5.11 16.77
N ILE A 23 -8.98 6.14 17.34
CA ILE A 23 -8.83 6.45 18.77
C ILE A 23 -9.69 5.55 19.66
N HIS A 24 -10.82 5.03 19.19
CA HIS A 24 -11.70 4.17 19.99
C HIS A 24 -12.41 3.12 19.14
N TRP A 25 -12.05 1.88 19.35
CA TRP A 25 -12.75 0.70 18.84
C TRP A 25 -14.01 0.36 19.66
N SER A 26 -14.10 0.80 20.90
CA SER A 26 -15.02 0.25 21.92
C SER A 26 -16.45 0.81 21.91
N GLN A 27 -16.82 1.69 21.01
CA GLN A 27 -18.12 2.38 21.08
C GLN A 27 -19.04 2.19 19.87
N GLY A 28 -18.94 1.07 19.16
CA GLY A 28 -19.86 0.76 18.05
C GLY A 28 -19.76 1.70 16.85
N HIS A 29 -18.80 2.59 16.82
CA HIS A 29 -18.49 3.40 15.66
C HIS A 29 -17.77 2.56 14.63
N THR A 30 -18.27 2.59 13.43
CA THR A 30 -17.59 2.01 12.28
C THR A 30 -16.19 2.61 12.19
N TRP A 31 -15.20 1.78 11.96
CA TRP A 31 -13.77 2.09 11.85
C TRP A 31 -13.39 3.26 10.93
N TRP A 32 -14.34 3.79 10.18
CA TRP A 32 -14.24 4.93 9.27
C TRP A 32 -14.34 6.31 9.96
N SER A 33 -14.72 6.37 11.22
CA SER A 33 -15.18 7.64 11.83
C SER A 33 -14.14 8.44 12.60
N GLN A 34 -12.89 7.96 12.72
CA GLN A 34 -11.86 8.65 13.53
C GLN A 34 -10.48 8.65 12.85
N GLU A 35 -10.45 9.06 11.63
CA GLU A 35 -9.26 9.06 10.81
C GLU A 35 -8.32 10.20 11.17
N LYS A 36 -7.07 9.88 11.47
CA LYS A 36 -6.02 10.85 11.82
C LYS A 36 -4.96 10.98 10.74
N GLY A 37 -5.34 10.72 9.50
CA GLY A 37 -4.43 10.71 8.37
C GLY A 37 -3.74 9.36 8.16
N SER A 38 -2.93 9.28 7.12
CA SER A 38 -2.17 8.09 6.77
C SER A 38 -0.88 7.96 7.59
N HIS A 39 -0.20 6.83 7.45
CA HIS A 39 1.14 6.65 8.00
C HIS A 39 2.14 7.73 7.52
N LEU A 40 1.96 8.30 6.33
CA LEU A 40 2.81 9.39 5.83
C LEU A 40 2.57 10.71 6.58
N VAL A 41 1.37 10.95 7.10
CA VAL A 41 1.11 12.10 7.98
C VAL A 41 1.94 11.99 9.24
N HIS A 42 2.00 10.80 9.84
CA HIS A 42 2.74 10.56 11.07
C HIS A 42 4.26 10.53 10.87
N LEU A 43 4.72 10.43 9.62
CA LEU A 43 6.14 10.55 9.26
C LEU A 43 6.60 11.99 9.02
N LEU A 44 5.72 12.96 8.93
CA LEU A 44 6.09 14.36 8.66
C LEU A 44 7.19 14.90 9.58
N PRO A 45 7.17 14.64 10.91
CA PRO A 45 8.23 15.11 11.80
C PRO A 45 9.63 14.57 11.45
N PHE A 46 9.67 13.40 10.83
CA PHE A 46 10.90 12.67 10.51
C PHE A 46 11.43 12.93 9.09
N VAL A 47 10.68 13.69 8.28
CA VAL A 47 11.03 14.07 6.91
C VAL A 47 11.13 15.60 6.75
N ASP A 48 11.60 16.27 7.79
CA ASP A 48 11.80 17.72 7.84
C ASP A 48 10.50 18.52 7.63
N GLN A 49 9.35 17.95 8.00
CA GLN A 49 8.04 18.59 7.90
C GLN A 49 7.38 18.79 9.28
N GLN A 50 8.16 18.89 10.34
CA GLN A 50 7.66 19.20 11.69
C GLN A 50 6.82 20.47 11.73
N PRO A 51 7.16 21.60 11.05
CA PRO A 51 6.32 22.78 11.04
C PRO A 51 4.93 22.55 10.44
N LEU A 52 4.81 21.68 9.44
CA LEU A 52 3.52 21.28 8.86
C LEU A 52 2.75 20.39 9.83
N TYR A 53 3.42 19.40 10.43
CA TYR A 53 2.82 18.46 11.39
C TYR A 53 2.24 19.17 12.60
N SER A 54 2.96 20.15 13.18
CA SER A 54 2.53 20.92 14.36
C SER A 54 1.23 21.71 14.16
N ARG A 55 0.82 21.90 12.92
CA ARG A 55 -0.40 22.61 12.57
C ARG A 55 -1.63 21.73 12.51
N ILE A 56 -1.44 20.41 12.58
CA ILE A 56 -2.54 19.45 12.52
C ILE A 56 -3.18 19.34 13.90
N ASP A 57 -4.49 19.59 13.98
CA ASP A 57 -5.25 19.39 15.22
C ASP A 57 -5.81 17.97 15.28
N PHE A 58 -5.05 17.07 15.87
CA PHE A 58 -5.46 15.68 16.09
C PHE A 58 -6.58 15.52 17.15
N ARG A 59 -6.92 16.57 17.92
CA ARG A 59 -7.96 16.53 18.95
C ARG A 59 -9.36 16.72 18.39
N ASN A 60 -9.47 17.24 17.20
CA ASN A 60 -10.76 17.49 16.58
C ASN A 60 -11.47 16.17 16.30
N ARG A 61 -12.57 15.94 17.06
CA ARG A 61 -13.34 14.68 17.05
C ARG A 61 -14.58 14.72 16.17
N ARG A 62 -14.75 15.73 15.34
CA ARG A 62 -15.97 15.81 14.56
C ARG A 62 -16.20 14.56 13.69
N ALA A 63 -17.30 13.89 13.88
CA ALA A 63 -17.73 12.72 13.14
C ALA A 63 -18.55 13.16 11.91
N ASP A 64 -17.91 13.47 10.81
CA ASP A 64 -18.60 13.66 9.53
C ASP A 64 -18.28 12.53 8.58
N TRP A 65 -19.27 11.97 8.12
CA TRP A 65 -19.62 10.67 7.63
C TRP A 65 -18.95 10.24 6.35
N TRP A 66 -18.13 10.96 5.63
CA TRP A 66 -17.96 10.35 4.30
C TRP A 66 -16.66 10.53 3.56
N TRP A 67 -15.70 11.29 3.83
CA TRP A 67 -14.65 11.37 2.81
C TRP A 67 -13.32 12.00 3.21
N LEU A 68 -13.25 12.62 4.35
CA LEU A 68 -12.04 13.38 4.64
C LEU A 68 -11.68 13.24 6.11
N PRO A 69 -10.47 12.77 6.42
CA PRO A 69 -9.91 13.06 7.72
C PRO A 69 -10.06 14.56 7.96
N ARG A 70 -10.51 14.97 9.11
CA ARG A 70 -10.73 16.39 9.40
C ARG A 70 -9.48 17.23 9.39
N ILE A 71 -8.33 16.59 9.40
CA ILE A 71 -7.05 17.18 9.09
C ILE A 71 -7.06 17.82 7.69
N ASP A 72 -7.77 17.23 6.72
CA ASP A 72 -7.78 17.69 5.33
C ASP A 72 -8.45 19.03 5.11
N ASP A 73 -9.47 19.31 5.91
CA ASP A 73 -10.33 20.47 5.73
C ASP A 73 -9.98 21.65 6.64
N GLN A 74 -8.81 21.61 7.26
CA GLN A 74 -8.32 22.75 8.03
C GLN A 74 -7.57 23.70 7.08
N PRO A 75 -8.23 24.74 6.57
CA PRO A 75 -7.55 25.80 5.85
C PRO A 75 -6.82 26.67 6.88
N ARG A 76 -5.57 26.33 7.15
CA ARG A 76 -4.68 27.25 7.82
C ARG A 76 -3.86 27.94 6.74
N TRP A 77 -3.87 29.24 6.75
CA TRP A 77 -3.21 30.10 5.74
C TRP A 77 -3.74 29.95 4.32
N GLY A 78 -5.03 29.75 4.18
CA GLY A 78 -5.68 29.72 2.87
C GLY A 78 -5.42 28.47 2.01
N LYS A 79 -4.67 27.48 2.53
CA LYS A 79 -4.34 26.26 1.82
C LYS A 79 -4.67 25.03 2.66
N LYS A 80 -5.37 24.07 2.06
CA LYS A 80 -5.72 22.80 2.74
C LYS A 80 -4.47 21.96 2.95
N PHE A 81 -4.38 21.21 4.05
CA PHE A 81 -3.25 20.32 4.31
C PHE A 81 -3.03 19.32 3.18
N ARG A 82 -4.09 18.72 2.66
CA ARG A 82 -4.04 17.76 1.58
C ARG A 82 -3.39 18.28 0.29
N SER A 83 -3.30 19.57 0.11
CA SER A 83 -2.70 20.20 -1.07
C SER A 83 -1.22 20.58 -0.89
N TYR A 84 -0.62 20.28 0.25
CA TYR A 84 0.82 20.48 0.42
C TYR A 84 1.60 19.39 -0.29
N VAL A 85 2.37 19.76 -1.30
CA VAL A 85 3.31 18.86 -1.98
C VAL A 85 4.51 18.66 -1.07
N ILE A 86 4.79 17.41 -0.73
CA ILE A 86 5.96 17.02 0.06
C ILE A 86 6.98 16.40 -0.90
N PRO A 87 8.05 17.10 -1.25
CA PRO A 87 9.00 16.64 -2.26
C PRO A 87 9.58 15.26 -1.97
N THR A 88 9.85 14.96 -0.71
CA THR A 88 10.38 13.67 -0.24
C THR A 88 9.42 12.49 -0.52
N TYR A 89 8.13 12.76 -0.71
CA TYR A 89 7.14 11.73 -1.03
C TYR A 89 6.96 11.51 -2.54
N LEU A 90 7.73 12.19 -3.36
CA LEU A 90 7.64 12.09 -4.81
C LEU A 90 8.88 11.43 -5.42
N CYS A 91 8.67 10.56 -6.39
CA CYS A 91 9.74 10.03 -7.21
C CYS A 91 10.03 11.02 -8.35
N PRO A 92 11.27 11.49 -8.50
CA PRO A 92 11.61 12.43 -9.57
C PRO A 92 11.48 11.80 -10.98
N ARG A 93 11.56 10.47 -11.08
CA ARG A 93 11.38 9.74 -12.34
C ARG A 93 9.90 9.68 -12.77
N ASP A 94 8.95 9.83 -11.86
CA ASP A 94 7.54 9.95 -12.21
C ASP A 94 7.22 11.37 -12.67
N GLY A 95 7.19 11.59 -13.97
CA GLY A 95 6.82 12.86 -14.59
C GLY A 95 5.34 13.25 -14.47
N SER A 96 4.54 12.45 -13.74
CA SER A 96 3.12 12.71 -13.55
C SER A 96 2.86 13.97 -12.73
N PRO A 97 1.69 14.62 -12.89
CA PRO A 97 1.33 15.77 -12.09
C PRO A 97 1.40 15.47 -10.56
N LYS A 98 2.07 16.35 -9.82
CA LYS A 98 2.24 16.24 -8.37
C LYS A 98 0.94 16.42 -7.58
N MET A 99 -0.11 16.91 -8.23
CA MET A 99 -1.42 17.21 -7.69
C MET A 99 -2.50 16.44 -8.44
N SER A 100 -3.66 16.25 -7.80
CA SER A 100 -4.89 15.85 -8.50
C SER A 100 -5.31 16.92 -9.52
N ASN A 101 -6.16 16.54 -10.47
CA ASN A 101 -6.65 17.51 -11.48
C ASN A 101 -7.46 18.66 -10.87
N SER A 102 -8.13 18.42 -9.73
CA SER A 102 -8.80 19.47 -8.98
C SER A 102 -7.82 20.41 -8.27
N GLY A 103 -6.51 20.11 -8.26
CA GLY A 103 -5.50 20.90 -7.56
C GLY A 103 -5.59 20.84 -6.03
N ASP A 104 -6.42 19.95 -5.48
CA ASP A 104 -6.73 19.93 -4.05
C ASP A 104 -6.04 18.79 -3.27
N ARG A 105 -5.41 17.82 -3.96
CA ARG A 105 -4.75 16.66 -3.34
C ARG A 105 -3.34 16.47 -3.86
N ALA A 106 -2.38 16.58 -2.98
CA ALA A 106 -0.99 16.26 -3.33
C ALA A 106 -0.75 14.75 -3.28
N ARG A 107 -0.02 14.25 -4.25
CA ARG A 107 0.24 12.83 -4.48
C ARG A 107 1.46 12.32 -3.73
N THR A 108 1.64 11.02 -3.73
CA THR A 108 2.83 10.33 -3.26
C THR A 108 3.15 9.15 -4.18
N ASN A 109 4.45 8.89 -4.37
CA ASN A 109 4.94 7.73 -5.10
C ASN A 109 5.40 6.61 -4.16
N TYR A 110 5.37 6.81 -2.84
CA TYR A 110 5.84 5.83 -1.88
C TYR A 110 4.70 5.33 -1.03
N MET A 111 4.46 4.03 -1.08
CA MET A 111 3.31 3.37 -0.45
C MET A 111 3.78 2.29 0.51
N GLY A 112 3.08 2.15 1.63
CA GLY A 112 3.33 1.09 2.59
C GLY A 112 2.92 -0.28 2.10
N SER A 113 3.60 -1.33 2.56
CA SER A 113 3.33 -2.70 2.16
C SER A 113 2.28 -3.36 3.06
N MET A 114 1.19 -3.80 2.45
CA MET A 114 0.22 -4.71 3.06
C MET A 114 0.57 -6.19 2.82
N GLY A 115 1.73 -6.45 2.21
CA GLY A 115 2.16 -7.79 1.85
C GLY A 115 1.32 -8.42 0.75
N ASN A 116 1.31 -9.74 0.72
CA ASN A 116 0.50 -10.53 -0.20
C ASN A 116 -0.98 -10.62 0.25
N GLN A 117 -1.52 -9.53 0.77
CA GLN A 117 -2.89 -9.46 1.28
C GLN A 117 -3.93 -9.66 0.16
N ARG A 118 -4.97 -10.43 0.45
CA ARG A 118 -6.09 -10.59 -0.49
C ARG A 118 -6.72 -9.24 -0.82
N MET A 119 -6.93 -8.98 -2.12
CA MET A 119 -7.57 -7.78 -2.63
C MET A 119 -8.93 -8.11 -3.26
N ASN A 120 -9.94 -7.31 -2.95
CA ASN A 120 -11.23 -7.37 -3.63
C ASN A 120 -11.12 -6.70 -5.01
N SER A 121 -12.13 -6.88 -5.84
CA SER A 121 -12.19 -6.22 -7.13
C SER A 121 -13.39 -5.28 -7.19
N LEU A 122 -13.15 -4.00 -7.53
CA LEU A 122 -14.21 -3.04 -7.89
C LEU A 122 -14.31 -2.80 -9.39
N GLY A 123 -13.22 -2.94 -10.11
CA GLY A 123 -13.13 -2.73 -11.56
C GLY A 123 -13.36 -3.99 -12.38
N GLY A 124 -14.20 -4.94 -11.88
CA GLY A 124 -14.41 -6.24 -12.49
C GLY A 124 -13.45 -7.31 -11.99
N TRP A 125 -13.82 -8.57 -12.22
CA TRP A 125 -13.05 -9.70 -11.72
C TRP A 125 -11.93 -10.09 -12.69
N CYS A 126 -10.71 -10.17 -12.19
CA CYS A 126 -9.56 -10.65 -12.95
C CYS A 126 -9.38 -12.16 -12.72
N ARG A 127 -10.15 -12.99 -13.43
CA ARG A 127 -10.17 -14.45 -13.23
C ARG A 127 -8.90 -15.14 -13.63
N SER A 128 -8.23 -14.63 -14.66
CA SER A 128 -6.95 -15.17 -15.15
C SER A 128 -5.76 -14.81 -14.29
N TYR A 129 -5.96 -14.07 -13.22
CA TYR A 129 -4.89 -13.64 -12.33
C TYR A 129 -4.86 -14.49 -11.05
N PRO A 130 -3.82 -15.30 -10.84
CA PRO A 130 -3.78 -16.25 -9.73
C PRO A 130 -3.48 -15.60 -8.38
N GLY A 131 -2.86 -14.43 -8.33
CA GLY A 131 -2.34 -13.80 -7.12
C GLY A 131 -3.34 -13.62 -5.98
N ASN A 132 -4.62 -13.47 -6.30
CA ASN A 132 -5.67 -13.29 -5.29
C ASN A 132 -6.20 -14.61 -4.71
N ASN A 133 -5.80 -15.74 -5.28
CA ASN A 133 -6.21 -17.07 -4.82
C ASN A 133 -5.35 -17.60 -3.68
N PHE A 134 -4.20 -16.98 -3.43
CA PHE A 134 -3.20 -17.46 -2.49
C PHE A 134 -3.57 -17.24 -1.02
N LEU A 135 -4.50 -16.35 -0.73
CA LEU A 135 -4.76 -15.84 0.61
C LEU A 135 -6.16 -16.10 1.10
N THR A 136 -6.66 -17.31 0.83
CA THR A 136 -7.91 -17.78 1.41
C THR A 136 -7.81 -17.77 2.94
N GLY A 137 -8.74 -17.07 3.60
CA GLY A 137 -8.76 -16.97 5.07
C GLY A 137 -8.15 -15.71 5.67
N ARG A 138 -7.39 -14.90 4.92
CA ARG A 138 -6.93 -13.60 5.38
C ARG A 138 -8.00 -12.52 5.16
N ALA A 139 -8.02 -11.50 6.02
CA ALA A 139 -8.97 -10.40 5.89
C ALA A 139 -8.79 -9.67 4.55
N GLY A 140 -9.86 -9.55 3.78
CA GLY A 140 -9.85 -8.80 2.52
C GLY A 140 -9.37 -7.38 2.73
N HIS A 141 -8.46 -6.89 1.90
CA HIS A 141 -7.83 -5.58 1.98
C HIS A 141 -7.10 -5.25 3.29
N GLY A 142 -6.82 -6.22 4.14
CA GLY A 142 -6.30 -5.92 5.46
C GLY A 142 -7.25 -5.11 6.34
N ASN A 143 -8.57 -5.26 6.16
CA ASN A 143 -9.60 -4.58 6.94
C ASN A 143 -9.75 -5.18 8.34
N THR A 144 -8.66 -5.21 9.09
CA THR A 144 -8.65 -5.74 10.46
C THR A 144 -7.47 -5.17 11.23
N ALA A 145 -7.60 -5.11 12.55
CA ALA A 145 -6.50 -4.84 13.46
C ALA A 145 -5.89 -6.13 14.05
N LEU A 146 -6.40 -7.30 13.66
CA LEU A 146 -5.92 -8.58 14.16
C LEU A 146 -4.67 -9.03 13.40
N PRO A 147 -3.51 -9.14 14.05
CA PRO A 147 -2.24 -9.45 13.39
C PRO A 147 -2.25 -10.72 12.53
N ASN A 148 -2.95 -11.76 13.01
CA ASN A 148 -3.00 -13.06 12.35
C ASN A 148 -3.68 -13.05 10.97
N PHE A 149 -4.42 -11.98 10.67
CA PHE A 149 -5.10 -11.80 9.39
C PHE A 149 -4.40 -10.80 8.47
N ILE A 150 -3.24 -10.29 8.88
CA ILE A 150 -2.43 -9.35 8.09
C ILE A 150 -1.14 -10.05 7.64
N SER A 151 -0.86 -10.03 6.35
CA SER A 151 0.38 -10.61 5.84
C SER A 151 1.56 -9.64 5.88
N GLY A 152 1.33 -8.37 5.58
CA GLY A 152 2.38 -7.36 5.48
C GLY A 152 2.71 -6.63 6.78
N ILE A 153 3.38 -5.50 6.62
CA ILE A 153 3.86 -4.66 7.73
C ILE A 153 2.74 -3.80 8.31
N MET A 154 1.74 -3.46 7.52
CA MET A 154 0.62 -2.62 7.93
C MET A 154 -0.72 -3.17 7.43
N ALA A 155 -1.77 -2.80 8.14
CA ALA A 155 -3.16 -3.02 7.73
C ALA A 155 -3.77 -1.73 7.17
N ARG A 156 -4.93 -1.83 6.55
CA ARG A 156 -5.83 -0.67 6.33
C ARG A 156 -6.51 -0.22 7.63
N HIS A 157 -6.03 -0.64 8.75
CA HIS A 157 -6.57 -0.43 10.07
C HIS A 157 -5.50 0.15 11.01
N ASN A 158 -5.82 0.37 12.27
CA ASN A 158 -4.90 0.92 13.28
C ASN A 158 -3.88 -0.12 13.79
N TRP A 159 -3.31 -0.88 12.88
CA TRP A 159 -2.29 -1.86 13.21
C TRP A 159 -1.08 -1.73 12.28
N ALA A 160 0.09 -1.87 12.85
CA ALA A 160 1.35 -2.04 12.13
C ALA A 160 2.29 -2.96 12.92
N ALA A 161 3.21 -3.60 12.22
CA ALA A 161 4.14 -4.54 12.80
C ALA A 161 5.22 -3.84 13.65
N ARG A 162 5.82 -4.62 14.56
CA ARG A 162 7.03 -4.25 15.31
C ARG A 162 8.23 -4.95 14.70
N VAL A 163 9.38 -4.28 14.68
CA VAL A 163 10.63 -4.84 14.12
C VAL A 163 10.99 -6.18 14.75
N GLY A 164 10.88 -6.28 16.09
CA GLY A 164 11.19 -7.53 16.80
C GLY A 164 10.35 -8.72 16.35
N ALA A 165 9.05 -8.51 16.08
CA ALA A 165 8.16 -9.57 15.59
C ALA A 165 8.54 -10.03 14.17
N ILE A 166 9.02 -9.13 13.32
CA ILE A 166 9.46 -9.44 11.96
C ILE A 166 10.81 -10.15 12.00
N ASN A 167 11.72 -9.68 12.86
CA ASN A 167 13.05 -10.28 12.99
C ASN A 167 13.00 -11.72 13.46
N SER A 168 12.06 -12.06 14.35
CA SER A 168 11.86 -13.43 14.87
C SER A 168 11.10 -14.33 13.88
N ALA A 169 10.57 -13.80 12.80
CA ALA A 169 9.85 -14.54 11.74
C ALA A 169 10.73 -14.65 10.49
N ASP A 170 10.45 -13.87 9.45
CA ASP A 170 11.10 -13.99 8.14
C ASP A 170 12.37 -13.14 8.02
N GLY A 171 12.60 -12.28 9.02
CA GLY A 171 13.75 -11.39 9.10
C GLY A 171 13.55 -10.05 8.39
N THR A 172 14.19 -9.05 8.95
CA THR A 172 14.03 -7.65 8.53
C THR A 172 14.59 -7.36 7.14
N SER A 173 15.61 -8.12 6.71
CA SER A 173 16.26 -7.95 5.41
C SER A 173 15.50 -8.56 4.23
N GLN A 174 14.50 -9.39 4.49
CA GLN A 174 13.69 -10.05 3.47
C GLN A 174 12.29 -9.45 3.32
N THR A 175 11.84 -8.67 4.30
CA THR A 175 10.47 -8.16 4.36
C THR A 175 10.38 -6.73 3.82
N ILE A 176 9.49 -6.52 2.85
CA ILE A 176 9.22 -5.22 2.24
C ILE A 176 8.41 -4.34 3.20
N LEU A 177 8.93 -3.17 3.53
CA LEU A 177 8.25 -2.14 4.32
C LEU A 177 7.45 -1.19 3.44
N MET A 178 8.02 -0.76 2.31
CA MET A 178 7.40 0.13 1.32
C MET A 178 7.95 -0.12 -0.07
N GLY A 179 7.24 0.42 -1.06
CA GLY A 179 7.71 0.43 -2.44
C GLY A 179 7.17 1.61 -3.22
N GLU A 180 7.66 1.74 -4.44
CA GLU A 180 7.19 2.76 -5.38
C GLU A 180 5.82 2.39 -5.93
N ALA A 181 5.01 3.43 -6.16
CA ALA A 181 3.71 3.32 -6.81
C ALA A 181 3.47 4.51 -7.74
N LEU A 182 2.66 4.27 -8.76
CA LEU A 182 2.16 5.30 -9.66
C LEU A 182 0.76 5.71 -9.20
N PRO A 183 0.60 6.90 -8.60
CA PRO A 183 -0.65 7.27 -7.92
C PRO A 183 -1.87 7.35 -8.83
N GLN A 184 -1.67 7.43 -10.15
CA GLN A 184 -2.76 7.46 -11.12
C GLN A 184 -3.26 6.09 -11.55
N CYS A 185 -2.52 5.03 -11.20
CA CYS A 185 -2.81 3.67 -11.64
C CYS A 185 -3.68 2.88 -10.63
N GLY A 186 -4.12 3.50 -9.54
CA GLY A 186 -5.00 2.90 -8.55
C GLY A 186 -5.98 3.92 -7.95
N ASP A 187 -7.20 3.52 -7.69
CA ASP A 187 -8.24 4.43 -7.20
C ASP A 187 -7.96 4.94 -5.78
N HIS A 188 -7.40 4.12 -4.92
CA HIS A 188 -6.96 4.55 -3.59
C HIS A 188 -5.74 5.46 -3.66
N ALA A 189 -4.69 5.04 -4.37
CA ALA A 189 -3.43 5.76 -4.49
C ALA A 189 -3.58 7.22 -4.92
N ARG A 190 -4.55 7.50 -5.79
CA ARG A 190 -4.85 8.86 -6.28
C ARG A 190 -5.43 9.82 -5.23
N ASN A 191 -5.82 9.33 -4.04
CA ASN A 191 -6.35 10.17 -2.98
C ASN A 191 -5.27 10.99 -2.26
N GLY A 192 -4.00 10.67 -2.45
CA GLY A 192 -2.88 11.47 -1.97
C GLY A 192 -2.25 10.97 -0.67
N TRP A 193 -1.13 11.61 -0.29
CA TRP A 193 -0.29 11.17 0.81
C TRP A 193 -0.97 11.23 2.18
N TYR A 194 -1.87 12.14 2.37
CA TYR A 194 -2.53 12.41 3.66
C TYR A 194 -3.70 11.47 3.96
N HIS A 195 -4.31 10.89 2.91
CA HIS A 195 -5.55 10.13 3.02
C HIS A 195 -5.28 8.75 3.62
N TRP A 196 -5.91 8.45 4.75
CA TRP A 196 -5.71 7.21 5.49
C TRP A 196 -5.84 5.94 4.64
N ASN A 197 -6.72 5.96 3.66
CA ASN A 197 -7.02 4.82 2.79
C ASN A 197 -6.33 4.93 1.42
N ALA A 198 -5.17 5.55 1.33
CA ALA A 198 -4.51 5.77 0.04
C ALA A 198 -3.10 5.18 -0.07
N PRO A 199 -2.16 5.48 0.84
CA PRO A 199 -0.76 5.18 0.59
C PRO A 199 -0.39 3.76 1.01
N TRP A 200 -1.08 2.77 0.47
CA TRP A 200 -0.79 1.36 0.67
C TRP A 200 -0.87 0.57 -0.64
N MET A 201 -0.01 -0.43 -0.77
CA MET A 201 0.05 -1.37 -1.89
C MET A 201 0.23 -2.79 -1.37
N ALA A 202 0.04 -3.75 -2.23
CA ALA A 202 0.18 -5.17 -1.92
C ALA A 202 1.11 -5.87 -2.93
N THR A 203 1.78 -6.91 -2.49
CA THR A 203 2.60 -7.77 -3.36
C THR A 203 1.77 -8.85 -4.06
N THR A 204 0.44 -8.78 -3.96
CA THR A 204 -0.48 -9.67 -4.68
C THR A 204 -0.53 -9.43 -6.18
N ALA A 205 -0.15 -8.25 -6.67
CA ALA A 205 0.01 -8.00 -8.08
C ALA A 205 1.50 -7.96 -8.44
N PRO A 206 1.93 -8.50 -9.58
CA PRO A 206 3.30 -8.37 -10.05
C PRO A 206 3.75 -6.91 -10.12
N ILE A 207 5.06 -6.69 -9.96
CA ILE A 207 5.64 -5.35 -10.14
C ILE A 207 5.33 -4.89 -11.57
N ASN A 208 4.93 -3.62 -11.71
CA ASN A 208 4.61 -3.02 -13.00
C ASN A 208 3.47 -3.70 -13.77
N PHE A 209 2.60 -4.47 -13.09
CA PHE A 209 1.44 -5.06 -13.77
C PHE A 209 0.73 -4.00 -14.64
N PRO A 210 0.43 -4.29 -15.92
CA PRO A 210 -0.05 -3.29 -16.86
C PRO A 210 -1.46 -2.82 -16.50
N ILE A 211 -1.56 -1.59 -16.03
CA ILE A 211 -2.81 -0.90 -15.72
C ILE A 211 -2.95 0.29 -16.66
N LYS A 212 -4.13 0.46 -17.21
CA LYS A 212 -4.49 1.71 -17.88
C LYS A 212 -4.76 2.77 -16.83
N CYS A 213 -3.80 3.64 -16.62
CA CYS A 213 -3.84 4.64 -15.56
C CYS A 213 -4.78 5.78 -15.89
N VAL A 214 -5.35 6.40 -14.86
CA VAL A 214 -6.25 7.56 -15.03
C VAL A 214 -5.51 8.70 -15.72
N TYR A 215 -6.18 9.34 -16.66
CA TYR A 215 -5.69 10.40 -17.55
C TYR A 215 -4.81 9.94 -18.73
N GLU A 216 -4.52 8.67 -18.87
CA GLU A 216 -3.99 8.16 -20.12
C GLU A 216 -5.08 8.16 -21.22
N PRO A 217 -4.72 8.34 -22.48
CA PRO A 217 -5.72 8.29 -23.56
C PRO A 217 -6.59 7.03 -23.49
N GLY A 218 -7.92 7.21 -23.46
CA GLY A 218 -8.87 6.09 -23.40
C GLY A 218 -9.04 5.43 -22.01
N TRP A 219 -8.51 5.99 -20.93
CA TRP A 219 -8.60 5.41 -19.58
C TRP A 219 -10.04 5.16 -19.09
N ASN A 220 -10.99 6.01 -19.51
CA ASN A 220 -12.41 5.90 -19.14
C ASN A 220 -13.18 4.92 -20.03
N GLN A 221 -12.57 4.37 -21.06
CA GLN A 221 -13.14 3.39 -21.98
C GLN A 221 -12.64 1.96 -21.68
N VAL A 222 -11.72 1.80 -20.74
CA VAL A 222 -11.21 0.47 -20.38
C VAL A 222 -12.33 -0.35 -19.76
N PRO A 223 -12.64 -1.53 -20.31
CA PRO A 223 -13.64 -2.40 -19.73
C PRO A 223 -13.23 -2.90 -18.35
N ALA A 224 -14.18 -3.30 -17.55
CA ALA A 224 -13.92 -3.97 -16.30
C ALA A 224 -13.05 -5.23 -16.53
N GLY A 225 -12.01 -5.40 -15.72
CA GLY A 225 -11.05 -6.51 -15.86
C GLY A 225 -9.68 -6.21 -15.29
N CYS A 226 -8.70 -7.01 -15.64
CA CYS A 226 -7.37 -6.99 -15.03
C CYS A 226 -6.61 -5.66 -15.20
N ASN A 227 -6.79 -4.98 -16.31
CA ASN A 227 -6.07 -3.74 -16.62
C ASN A 227 -6.79 -2.46 -16.14
N HIS A 228 -7.95 -2.62 -15.50
CA HIS A 228 -8.75 -1.49 -15.06
C HIS A 228 -8.18 -0.89 -13.75
N TRP A 229 -8.03 0.44 -13.71
CA TRP A 229 -7.45 1.17 -12.57
C TRP A 229 -8.22 1.03 -11.25
N ARG A 230 -9.48 0.59 -11.29
CA ARG A 230 -10.30 0.23 -10.11
C ARG A 230 -10.29 -1.25 -9.79
N ASN A 231 -9.57 -2.06 -10.53
CA ASN A 231 -9.41 -3.46 -10.18
C ASN A 231 -8.33 -3.59 -9.10
N TRP A 232 -8.73 -3.71 -7.85
CA TRP A 232 -7.81 -3.71 -6.72
C TRP A 232 -6.91 -4.94 -6.68
N GLN A 233 -7.29 -6.04 -7.33
CA GLN A 233 -6.45 -7.23 -7.44
C GLN A 233 -5.12 -6.93 -8.14
N THR A 234 -5.14 -6.01 -9.08
CA THR A 234 -4.00 -5.70 -9.95
C THR A 234 -3.53 -4.25 -9.82
N SER A 235 -4.45 -3.30 -9.64
CA SER A 235 -4.13 -1.88 -9.59
C SER A 235 -3.44 -1.46 -8.28
N GLN A 236 -3.62 -2.23 -7.20
CA GLN A 236 -2.97 -1.98 -5.91
C GLN A 236 -1.60 -2.68 -5.78
N GLY A 237 -0.99 -3.06 -6.89
CA GLY A 237 0.39 -3.54 -6.94
C GLY A 237 1.39 -2.40 -7.06
N PHE A 238 2.63 -2.65 -6.62
CA PHE A 238 3.73 -1.70 -6.75
C PHE A 238 4.09 -1.45 -8.21
N LYS A 239 4.37 -0.19 -8.53
CA LYS A 239 4.66 0.26 -9.91
C LYS A 239 5.66 1.40 -9.89
N SER A 240 6.50 1.45 -10.93
CA SER A 240 7.49 2.50 -11.10
C SER A 240 7.64 2.92 -12.56
N LYS A 241 8.24 4.07 -12.78
CA LYS A 241 8.76 4.53 -14.09
C LYS A 241 10.26 4.24 -14.25
N HIS A 242 10.87 3.56 -13.30
CA HIS A 242 12.21 3.01 -13.48
C HIS A 242 12.17 1.81 -14.44
N GLU A 243 13.23 1.67 -15.21
CA GLU A 243 13.36 0.56 -16.14
C GLU A 243 13.53 -0.76 -15.38
N ASN A 244 12.84 -1.79 -15.83
CA ASN A 244 12.97 -3.17 -15.38
C ASN A 244 12.68 -3.41 -13.88
N GLY A 245 11.87 -2.56 -13.22
CA GLY A 245 11.52 -2.83 -11.84
C GLY A 245 11.07 -1.62 -11.03
N ALA A 246 11.10 -1.76 -9.71
CA ALA A 246 10.75 -0.71 -8.76
C ALA A 246 11.67 -0.74 -7.54
N HIS A 247 11.80 0.41 -6.88
CA HIS A 247 12.55 0.50 -5.63
C HIS A 247 11.68 0.12 -4.45
N PHE A 248 12.25 -0.68 -3.57
CA PHE A 248 11.62 -1.13 -2.34
C PHE A 248 12.51 -0.81 -1.14
N LEU A 249 11.89 -0.29 -0.10
CA LEU A 249 12.48 -0.17 1.22
C LEU A 249 12.13 -1.44 2.02
N PHE A 250 13.16 -2.09 2.54
CA PHE A 250 13.03 -3.25 3.43
C PHE A 250 13.00 -2.82 4.89
N VAL A 251 12.55 -3.72 5.76
CA VAL A 251 12.43 -3.45 7.20
C VAL A 251 13.79 -3.18 7.85
N ASP A 252 14.89 -3.73 7.33
CA ASP A 252 16.26 -3.44 7.77
C ASP A 252 16.78 -2.05 7.36
N GLY A 253 15.96 -1.28 6.65
CA GLY A 253 16.31 0.05 6.17
C GLY A 253 17.00 0.09 4.80
N ARG A 254 17.32 -1.03 4.18
CA ARG A 254 17.94 -1.03 2.85
C ARG A 254 16.92 -0.72 1.76
N VAL A 255 17.35 0.07 0.78
CA VAL A 255 16.60 0.23 -0.47
C VAL A 255 17.21 -0.68 -1.52
N ARG A 256 16.37 -1.46 -2.18
CA ARG A 256 16.76 -2.36 -3.27
C ARG A 256 15.83 -2.18 -4.46
N VAL A 257 16.36 -2.32 -5.65
CA VAL A 257 15.57 -2.52 -6.85
C VAL A 257 15.15 -3.99 -6.89
N LEU A 258 13.86 -4.25 -7.04
CA LEU A 258 13.37 -5.57 -7.43
C LEU A 258 12.97 -5.47 -8.90
N ASN A 259 13.52 -6.40 -9.68
CA ASN A 259 13.21 -6.51 -11.10
C ASN A 259 11.76 -6.99 -11.27
N ASP A 260 11.05 -6.52 -12.29
CA ASP A 260 9.70 -6.96 -12.61
C ASP A 260 9.64 -8.41 -13.15
N SER A 261 10.77 -8.96 -13.58
CA SER A 261 10.96 -10.38 -13.88
C SER A 261 11.26 -11.26 -12.66
N ILE A 262 11.23 -10.72 -11.44
CA ILE A 262 11.41 -11.52 -10.21
C ILE A 262 10.41 -12.66 -10.17
N ASN A 263 10.85 -13.85 -9.72
CA ASN A 263 9.92 -14.95 -9.48
C ASN A 263 8.78 -14.47 -8.59
N TYR A 264 7.56 -14.58 -9.08
CA TYR A 264 6.37 -13.99 -8.46
C TYR A 264 6.11 -14.50 -7.03
N ARG A 265 6.36 -15.79 -6.79
CA ARG A 265 6.28 -16.40 -5.46
C ARG A 265 7.30 -15.79 -4.49
N THR A 266 8.53 -15.60 -4.94
CA THR A 266 9.59 -14.93 -4.17
C THR A 266 9.19 -13.51 -3.84
N TYR A 267 8.62 -12.78 -4.79
CA TYR A 267 8.13 -11.42 -4.56
C TYR A 267 7.01 -11.37 -3.53
N GLN A 268 6.04 -12.28 -3.61
CA GLN A 268 4.95 -12.34 -2.64
C GLN A 268 5.44 -12.67 -1.22
N ARG A 269 6.38 -13.60 -1.09
CA ARG A 269 7.02 -13.92 0.19
C ARG A 269 7.75 -12.73 0.79
N ARG A 270 8.42 -11.91 -0.02
CA ARG A 270 9.03 -10.68 0.47
C ARG A 270 8.01 -9.66 0.98
N GLY A 271 6.77 -9.75 0.58
CA GLY A 271 5.66 -8.97 1.13
C GLY A 271 5.12 -9.54 2.44
N ASP A 272 5.17 -10.84 2.63
CA ASP A 272 4.75 -11.48 3.88
C ASP A 272 5.82 -11.27 4.98
N ARG A 273 5.37 -11.03 6.19
CA ARG A 273 6.25 -10.80 7.35
C ARG A 273 6.46 -12.06 8.20
N SER A 274 5.75 -13.14 7.91
CA SER A 274 5.74 -14.33 8.77
C SER A 274 5.31 -15.60 8.03
N ASP A 275 5.74 -15.78 6.79
CA ASP A 275 5.43 -17.00 6.03
C ASP A 275 6.25 -18.20 6.47
N LYS A 276 7.40 -17.97 7.14
CA LYS A 276 8.35 -19.00 7.58
C LYS A 276 8.73 -19.99 6.49
N GLY A 277 8.71 -19.54 5.24
CA GLY A 277 8.91 -20.37 4.07
C GLY A 277 7.71 -21.24 3.71
N ILE A 278 6.61 -21.19 4.46
CA ILE A 278 5.38 -21.95 4.17
C ILE A 278 4.42 -21.03 3.40
N PRO A 279 4.04 -21.40 2.19
CA PRO A 279 3.08 -20.63 1.42
C PRO A 279 1.71 -20.63 2.10
N TRP A 280 1.23 -19.48 2.54
CA TRP A 280 -0.09 -19.33 3.18
C TRP A 280 -1.27 -19.74 2.27
N TYR A 281 -1.09 -19.60 0.97
CA TYR A 281 -2.10 -19.94 -0.02
C TYR A 281 -2.40 -21.45 -0.11
N LEU A 282 -1.55 -22.28 0.44
CA LEU A 282 -1.77 -23.72 0.46
C LEU A 282 -2.67 -24.19 1.62
N ASN A 283 -3.29 -23.26 2.38
CA ASN A 283 -4.07 -23.57 3.59
C ASN A 283 -3.33 -24.54 4.55
N GLY A 284 -2.00 -24.45 4.59
CA GLY A 284 -1.16 -25.37 5.32
C GLY A 284 -1.05 -26.76 4.68
N ASN A 285 -1.61 -26.98 3.50
CA ASN A 285 -1.47 -28.23 2.78
C ASN A 285 -0.30 -28.16 1.77
N PRO A 286 0.83 -28.79 2.06
CA PRO A 286 2.00 -28.78 1.19
C PRO A 286 1.78 -29.48 -0.18
N ASN A 287 0.68 -30.24 -0.31
CA ASN A 287 0.36 -30.99 -1.51
C ASN A 287 -0.54 -30.19 -2.49
N THR A 288 -0.94 -28.96 -2.15
CA THR A 288 -1.68 -28.12 -3.08
C THR A 288 -0.70 -27.62 -4.16
N PRO A 289 -0.94 -27.90 -5.43
CA PRO A 289 -0.07 -27.43 -6.52
C PRO A 289 0.05 -25.90 -6.48
N ASP A 290 1.28 -25.42 -6.70
CA ASP A 290 1.52 -23.99 -6.83
C ASP A 290 0.82 -23.48 -8.10
N PRO A 291 -0.18 -22.60 -7.98
CA PRO A 291 -0.89 -22.09 -9.17
C PRO A 291 0.01 -21.26 -10.09
N VAL A 292 1.17 -20.81 -9.60
CA VAL A 292 2.17 -20.11 -10.41
C VAL A 292 3.00 -21.08 -11.25
N GLU A 293 3.19 -22.31 -10.77
CA GLU A 293 3.90 -23.37 -11.49
C GLU A 293 3.00 -24.14 -12.46
N ASN A 294 1.67 -23.94 -12.36
CA ASN A 294 0.71 -24.59 -13.23
C ASN A 294 0.07 -23.58 -14.20
N PRO A 295 0.63 -23.39 -15.39
CA PRO A 295 0.11 -22.44 -16.39
C PRO A 295 -1.30 -22.81 -16.90
N SER A 296 -1.80 -24.01 -16.60
CA SER A 296 -3.17 -24.42 -16.96
C SER A 296 -4.25 -23.80 -16.06
N VAL A 297 -3.89 -23.21 -14.94
CA VAL A 297 -4.83 -22.49 -14.03
C VAL A 297 -4.95 -21.03 -14.45
N GLY A 298 -5.29 -20.77 -15.69
CA GLY A 298 -5.76 -19.47 -16.18
C GLY A 298 -4.79 -18.30 -15.96
N GLY A 299 -3.51 -18.49 -16.17
CA GLY A 299 -2.54 -17.40 -16.19
C GLY A 299 -2.89 -16.38 -17.27
N VAL A 300 -2.68 -15.10 -16.99
CA VAL A 300 -2.69 -14.09 -18.04
C VAL A 300 -1.52 -14.44 -18.98
N PRO A 301 -1.74 -14.59 -20.30
CA PRO A 301 -0.63 -14.81 -21.24
C PRO A 301 0.41 -13.71 -21.02
N GLY A 302 1.67 -14.09 -20.81
CA GLY A 302 2.78 -13.17 -20.54
C GLY A 302 2.96 -12.75 -19.07
N VAL A 303 2.16 -13.24 -18.11
CA VAL A 303 2.31 -12.87 -16.69
C VAL A 303 2.93 -14.00 -15.86
N VAL A 304 2.68 -15.25 -16.21
CA VAL A 304 3.10 -16.41 -15.40
C VAL A 304 4.39 -17.06 -15.91
N GLY A 305 4.73 -16.86 -17.16
CA GLY A 305 5.96 -17.40 -17.77
C GLY A 305 7.12 -16.42 -17.87
N ASP A 306 6.86 -15.13 -17.69
CA ASP A 306 7.83 -14.06 -17.94
C ASP A 306 8.38 -13.40 -16.66
N PHE A 307 8.16 -14.02 -15.46
CA PHE A 307 8.66 -13.47 -14.19
C PHE A 307 9.73 -14.33 -13.52
#